data_c32163627d11532effe44b8a3e9c1389
#
_entry.id   c32163627d11532effe44b8a3e9c1389
#
_cell.length_a   1.000
_cell.length_b   1.000
_cell.length_c   1.000
_cell.angle_alpha   90.00
_cell.angle_beta   90.00
_cell.angle_gamma   90.00
#
_symmetry.space_group_name_H-M   'P 1'
#
loop_
_entity.id
_entity.type
_entity.pdbx_description
1 polymer ?
#
loop_
_entity_poly.entity_id
_entity_poly.type
_entity_poly.pdbx_seq_one_letter_code
_entity_poly.pdbx_strand_id
1 'polypeptide(L)'
;LSHQALQARGARMTPGLYQQVQQRRLALKRQWARFFQNYDVLLCPPAPVGALKHDHLPDFHARRLDIDGVERPYLDFLCWASLATGADLPALSVPVGPSQAGMPLGVQVVAPMGEDRSAIAVGAMLEKLGGGYRVPPIAAA
;
A
#
# COMPACT_ATOMS: atom_id res chain seq x y z
N LEU A 1 14.06 -8.36 14.25
CA LEU A 1 14.99 -7.24 13.99
C LEU A 1 14.17 -5.96 13.89
N SER A 2 14.60 -4.88 14.59
CA SER A 2 13.98 -3.57 14.46
C SER A 2 14.16 -3.03 13.03
N HIS A 3 13.30 -2.10 12.61
CA HIS A 3 13.41 -1.44 11.30
C HIS A 3 14.77 -0.74 11.13
N GLN A 4 15.26 -0.08 12.18
CA GLN A 4 16.59 0.55 12.19
C GLN A 4 17.72 -0.46 11.94
N ALA A 5 17.64 -1.66 12.56
CA ALA A 5 18.62 -2.72 12.32
C ALA A 5 18.58 -3.23 10.87
N LEU A 6 17.38 -3.31 10.26
CA LEU A 6 17.22 -3.66 8.85
C LEU A 6 17.80 -2.59 7.92
N GLN A 7 17.58 -1.31 8.21
CA GLN A 7 18.16 -0.20 7.45
C GLN A 7 19.69 -0.18 7.54
N ALA A 8 20.25 -0.33 8.76
CA ALA A 8 21.70 -0.40 8.96
C ALA A 8 22.33 -1.60 8.23
N ARG A 9 21.64 -2.73 8.21
CA ARG A 9 22.04 -3.91 7.45
C ARG A 9 21.99 -3.68 5.94
N GLY A 10 20.96 -2.98 5.45
CA GLY A 10 20.85 -2.58 4.05
C GLY A 10 21.98 -1.67 3.60
N ALA A 11 22.36 -0.68 4.43
CA ALA A 11 23.46 0.25 4.14
C ALA A 11 24.85 -0.42 4.08
N ARG A 12 24.99 -1.60 4.71
CA ARG A 12 26.24 -2.40 4.71
C ARG A 12 26.17 -3.60 3.77
N MET A 13 25.23 -3.60 2.84
CA MET A 13 25.03 -4.72 1.92
C MET A 13 26.21 -4.85 0.97
N THR A 14 26.78 -6.04 0.88
CA THR A 14 27.82 -6.34 -0.12
C THR A 14 27.20 -6.44 -1.52
N PRO A 15 27.96 -6.21 -2.61
CA PRO A 15 27.47 -6.40 -3.98
C PRO A 15 26.86 -7.78 -4.22
N GLY A 16 27.45 -8.84 -3.67
CA GLY A 16 26.91 -10.20 -3.81
C GLY A 16 25.56 -10.39 -3.11
N LEU A 17 25.40 -9.84 -1.90
CA LEU A 17 24.12 -9.87 -1.19
C LEU A 17 23.05 -9.03 -1.93
N TYR A 18 23.44 -7.86 -2.45
CA TYR A 18 22.56 -7.04 -3.28
C TYR A 18 22.05 -7.81 -4.49
N GLN A 19 22.92 -8.51 -5.21
CA GLN A 19 22.52 -9.35 -6.36
C GLN A 19 21.54 -10.44 -5.95
N GLN A 20 21.76 -11.14 -4.82
CA GLN A 20 20.81 -12.13 -4.31
C GLN A 20 19.44 -11.54 -4.02
N VAL A 21 19.37 -10.35 -3.43
CA VAL A 21 18.12 -9.64 -3.18
C VAL A 21 17.43 -9.29 -4.49
N GLN A 22 18.18 -8.80 -5.50
CA GLN A 22 17.61 -8.50 -6.83
C GLN A 22 17.09 -9.76 -7.54
N GLN A 23 17.74 -10.90 -7.41
CA GLN A 23 17.22 -12.17 -7.95
C GLN A 23 15.91 -12.59 -7.30
N ARG A 24 15.77 -12.44 -5.97
CA ARG A 24 14.51 -12.69 -5.26
C ARG A 24 13.41 -11.74 -5.71
N ARG A 25 13.73 -10.45 -5.89
CA ARG A 25 12.81 -9.44 -6.40
C ARG A 25 12.35 -9.78 -7.83
N LEU A 26 13.27 -10.22 -8.69
CA LEU A 26 12.94 -10.66 -10.03
C LEU A 26 12.02 -11.90 -10.03
N ALA A 27 12.23 -12.85 -9.11
CA ALA A 27 11.33 -13.99 -8.95
C ALA A 27 9.92 -13.54 -8.52
N LEU A 28 9.81 -12.59 -7.61
CA LEU A 28 8.53 -11.98 -7.21
C LEU A 28 7.83 -11.31 -8.40
N LYS A 29 8.54 -10.53 -9.20
CA LYS A 29 7.99 -9.90 -10.42
C LYS A 29 7.44 -10.94 -11.40
N ARG A 30 8.13 -12.08 -11.58
CA ARG A 30 7.65 -13.18 -12.42
C ARG A 30 6.37 -13.82 -11.88
N GLN A 31 6.23 -13.93 -10.57
CA GLN A 31 5.00 -14.43 -9.93
C GLN A 31 3.83 -13.48 -10.20
N TRP A 32 4.04 -12.19 -10.04
CA TRP A 32 3.04 -11.19 -10.38
C TRP A 32 2.67 -11.19 -11.86
N ALA A 33 3.64 -11.32 -12.76
CA ALA A 33 3.38 -11.43 -14.19
C ALA A 33 2.52 -12.66 -14.54
N ARG A 34 2.69 -13.79 -13.82
CA ARG A 34 1.81 -14.96 -13.96
C ARG A 34 0.41 -14.71 -13.43
N PHE A 35 0.29 -14.07 -12.27
CA PHE A 35 -1.01 -13.70 -11.69
C PHE A 35 -1.81 -12.86 -12.69
N PHE A 36 -1.21 -11.83 -13.27
CA PHE A 36 -1.84 -10.94 -14.23
C PHE A 36 -2.07 -11.54 -15.63
N GLN A 37 -1.73 -12.81 -15.88
CA GLN A 37 -2.21 -13.53 -17.07
C GLN A 37 -3.71 -13.86 -17.00
N ASN A 38 -4.26 -13.90 -15.77
CA ASN A 38 -5.66 -14.27 -15.54
C ASN A 38 -6.49 -13.13 -14.95
N TYR A 39 -5.87 -12.00 -14.60
CA TYR A 39 -6.53 -10.87 -13.95
C TYR A 39 -5.98 -9.56 -14.51
N ASP A 40 -6.85 -8.61 -14.79
CA ASP A 40 -6.47 -7.28 -15.29
C ASP A 40 -5.89 -6.41 -14.19
N VAL A 41 -6.45 -6.51 -12.98
CA VAL A 41 -6.01 -5.77 -11.79
C VAL A 41 -6.20 -6.59 -10.52
N LEU A 42 -5.52 -6.17 -9.45
CA LEU A 42 -5.81 -6.59 -8.09
C LEU A 42 -6.43 -5.42 -7.33
N LEU A 43 -7.57 -5.64 -6.70
CA LEU A 43 -8.15 -4.71 -5.74
C LEU A 43 -7.79 -5.14 -4.32
N CYS A 44 -7.24 -4.23 -3.53
CA CYS A 44 -6.90 -4.49 -2.15
C CYS A 44 -7.02 -3.22 -1.30
N PRO A 45 -7.05 -3.31 0.03
CA PRO A 45 -6.96 -2.12 0.87
C PRO A 45 -5.63 -1.39 0.66
N PRO A 46 -5.57 -0.05 0.71
CA PRO A 46 -4.30 0.68 0.69
C PRO A 46 -3.52 0.52 2.01
N ALA A 47 -4.22 0.22 3.11
CA ALA A 47 -3.68 0.04 4.45
C ALA A 47 -4.57 -0.95 5.24
N PRO A 48 -4.04 -1.59 6.30
CA PRO A 48 -4.80 -2.57 7.08
C PRO A 48 -5.88 -1.94 7.97
N VAL A 49 -5.82 -0.63 8.17
CA VAL A 49 -6.77 0.14 8.97
C VAL A 49 -7.18 1.42 8.24
N GLY A 50 -8.31 2.00 8.63
CA GLY A 50 -8.78 3.28 8.13
C GLY A 50 -7.95 4.46 8.68
N ALA A 51 -8.59 5.63 8.79
CA ALA A 51 -7.93 6.82 9.33
C ALA A 51 -7.48 6.60 10.78
N LEU A 52 -6.23 6.96 11.04
CA LEU A 52 -5.60 6.85 12.35
C LEU A 52 -5.77 8.15 13.15
N LYS A 53 -5.81 8.02 14.46
CA LYS A 53 -5.60 9.17 15.35
C LYS A 53 -4.18 9.70 15.19
N HIS A 54 -4.01 11.02 15.34
CA HIS A 54 -2.68 11.62 15.34
C HIS A 54 -1.85 11.06 16.48
N ASP A 55 -0.65 10.60 16.17
CA ASP A 55 0.34 10.14 17.13
C ASP A 55 1.62 10.97 16.93
N HIS A 56 1.94 11.78 17.92
CA HIS A 56 3.06 12.70 17.92
C HIS A 56 4.26 12.18 18.75
N LEU A 57 4.28 10.88 19.08
CA LEU A 57 5.45 10.30 19.74
C LEU A 57 6.71 10.57 18.91
N PRO A 58 7.78 11.12 19.52
CA PRO A 58 9.02 11.43 18.81
C PRO A 58 9.65 10.19 18.15
N ASP A 59 9.63 9.06 18.85
CA ASP A 59 10.11 7.80 18.29
C ASP A 59 9.03 7.14 17.43
N PHE A 60 9.20 7.23 16.13
CA PHE A 60 8.36 6.59 15.15
C PHE A 60 8.23 5.07 15.35
N HIS A 61 9.28 4.41 15.86
CA HIS A 61 9.26 2.97 16.09
C HIS A 61 8.52 2.56 17.36
N ALA A 62 8.28 3.52 18.26
CA ALA A 62 7.45 3.30 19.45
C ALA A 62 5.94 3.34 19.14
N ARG A 63 5.55 3.92 18.00
CA ARG A 63 4.15 4.03 17.59
C ARG A 63 3.55 2.66 17.33
N ARG A 64 2.26 2.53 17.62
CA ARG A 64 1.51 1.28 17.46
C ARG A 64 0.24 1.51 16.65
N LEU A 65 -0.23 0.42 16.05
CA LEU A 65 -1.53 0.31 15.38
C LEU A 65 -2.38 -0.71 16.12
N ASP A 66 -3.65 -0.43 16.23
CA ASP A 66 -4.65 -1.46 16.53
C ASP A 66 -5.20 -1.99 15.20
N ILE A 67 -5.02 -3.28 14.96
CA ILE A 67 -5.59 -4.00 13.81
C ILE A 67 -6.47 -5.11 14.36
N ASP A 68 -7.77 -4.93 14.26
CA ASP A 68 -8.79 -5.87 14.74
C ASP A 68 -8.61 -6.27 16.22
N GLY A 69 -8.28 -5.30 17.09
CA GLY A 69 -8.05 -5.51 18.51
C GLY A 69 -6.66 -6.06 18.87
N VAL A 70 -5.77 -6.16 17.88
CA VAL A 70 -4.39 -6.62 18.10
C VAL A 70 -3.42 -5.45 17.90
N GLU A 71 -2.63 -5.16 18.92
CA GLU A 71 -1.58 -4.14 18.84
C GLU A 71 -0.42 -4.62 17.93
N ARG A 72 -0.11 -3.82 16.91
CA ARG A 72 0.91 -4.09 15.90
C ARG A 72 1.91 -2.94 15.79
N PRO A 73 3.14 -3.19 15.30
CA PRO A 73 4.07 -2.13 14.96
C PRO A 73 3.47 -1.17 13.92
N TYR A 74 3.74 0.13 14.07
CA TYR A 74 3.22 1.16 13.14
C TYR A 74 3.59 0.89 11.68
N LEU A 75 4.75 0.29 11.40
CA LEU A 75 5.19 -0.03 10.04
C LEU A 75 4.35 -1.11 9.34
N ASP A 76 3.55 -1.88 10.09
CA ASP A 76 2.59 -2.83 9.50
C ASP A 76 1.53 -2.09 8.66
N PHE A 77 1.39 -0.76 8.84
CA PHE A 77 0.57 0.10 7.98
C PHE A 77 0.93 -0.03 6.49
N LEU A 78 2.20 -0.31 6.17
CA LEU A 78 2.70 -0.42 4.81
C LEU A 78 2.50 -1.80 4.16
N CYS A 79 1.90 -2.77 4.86
CA CYS A 79 1.84 -4.16 4.38
C CYS A 79 1.19 -4.28 3.00
N TRP A 80 0.08 -3.58 2.75
CA TRP A 80 -0.61 -3.59 1.46
C TRP A 80 0.12 -2.78 0.39
N ALA A 81 0.59 -1.57 0.71
CA ALA A 81 1.35 -0.74 -0.21
C ALA A 81 2.66 -1.40 -0.69
N SER A 82 3.26 -2.24 0.17
CA SER A 82 4.50 -2.95 -0.16
C SER A 82 4.34 -4.00 -1.25
N LEU A 83 3.13 -4.50 -1.52
CA LEU A 83 2.86 -5.45 -2.61
C LEU A 83 3.23 -4.84 -3.96
N ALA A 84 2.78 -3.63 -4.23
CA ALA A 84 3.09 -2.91 -5.46
C ALA A 84 4.55 -2.46 -5.48
N THR A 85 5.01 -1.78 -4.41
CA THR A 85 6.37 -1.23 -4.32
C THR A 85 7.45 -2.31 -4.43
N GLY A 86 7.24 -3.48 -3.82
CA GLY A 86 8.19 -4.61 -3.85
C GLY A 86 8.43 -5.16 -5.25
N ALA A 87 7.45 -5.08 -6.13
CA ALA A 87 7.48 -5.64 -7.48
C ALA A 87 7.52 -4.59 -8.60
N ASP A 88 7.61 -3.29 -8.27
CA ASP A 88 7.53 -2.16 -9.22
C ASP A 88 6.23 -2.15 -10.05
N LEU A 89 5.12 -2.50 -9.42
CA LEU A 89 3.82 -2.48 -10.07
C LEU A 89 3.18 -1.10 -9.97
N PRO A 90 2.46 -0.62 -11.00
CA PRO A 90 1.66 0.57 -10.87
C PRO A 90 0.51 0.34 -9.89
N ALA A 91 0.27 1.31 -9.04
CA ALA A 91 -0.82 1.28 -8.07
C ALA A 91 -1.51 2.65 -7.96
N LEU A 92 -2.82 2.63 -7.88
CA LEU A 92 -3.69 3.80 -7.75
C LEU A 92 -4.57 3.62 -6.51
N SER A 93 -4.69 4.65 -5.69
CA SER A 93 -5.69 4.69 -4.60
C SER A 93 -6.91 5.50 -5.03
N VAL A 94 -8.09 4.93 -4.84
CA VAL A 94 -9.37 5.52 -5.24
C VAL A 94 -10.28 5.62 -4.01
N PRO A 95 -10.94 6.78 -3.76
CA PRO A 95 -11.93 6.89 -2.70
C PRO A 95 -13.16 6.03 -3.01
N VAL A 96 -13.63 5.28 -2.02
CA VAL A 96 -14.82 4.41 -2.16
C VAL A 96 -15.95 4.80 -1.21
N GLY A 97 -15.83 5.94 -0.56
CA GLY A 97 -16.86 6.47 0.35
C GLY A 97 -16.40 6.46 1.82
N PRO A 98 -17.28 6.83 2.74
CA PRO A 98 -16.98 6.87 4.15
C PRO A 98 -17.15 5.49 4.82
N SER A 99 -16.37 5.27 5.87
CA SER A 99 -16.61 4.18 6.82
C SER A 99 -17.89 4.41 7.63
N GLN A 100 -18.30 3.43 8.43
CA GLN A 100 -19.40 3.60 9.39
C GLN A 100 -19.17 4.75 10.39
N ALA A 101 -17.91 5.05 10.69
CA ALA A 101 -17.51 6.18 11.53
C ALA A 101 -17.41 7.53 10.78
N GLY A 102 -17.84 7.58 9.51
CA GLY A 102 -17.78 8.79 8.68
C GLY A 102 -16.40 9.16 8.14
N MET A 103 -15.36 8.37 8.40
CA MET A 103 -14.01 8.62 7.92
C MET A 103 -13.84 8.12 6.47
N PRO A 104 -13.07 8.84 5.62
CA PRO A 104 -12.87 8.43 4.24
C PRO A 104 -12.14 7.08 4.15
N LEU A 105 -12.60 6.25 3.22
CA LEU A 105 -11.96 4.99 2.87
C LEU A 105 -11.55 5.00 1.40
N GLY A 106 -10.49 4.26 1.10
CA GLY A 106 -10.00 4.03 -0.24
C GLY A 106 -9.81 2.55 -0.55
N VAL A 107 -9.72 2.25 -1.83
CA VAL A 107 -9.26 0.96 -2.36
C VAL A 107 -8.01 1.20 -3.20
N GLN A 108 -7.07 0.28 -3.14
CA GLN A 108 -5.89 0.27 -3.99
C GLN A 108 -6.16 -0.62 -5.20
N VAL A 109 -5.89 -0.08 -6.38
CA VAL A 109 -5.91 -0.79 -7.66
C VAL A 109 -4.46 -1.03 -8.05
N VAL A 110 -4.03 -2.28 -8.11
CA VAL A 110 -2.69 -2.68 -8.57
C VAL A 110 -2.83 -3.31 -9.94
N ALA A 111 -2.05 -2.86 -10.92
CA ALA A 111 -2.07 -3.36 -12.29
C ALA A 111 -0.73 -4.01 -12.68
N PRO A 112 -0.68 -4.72 -13.82
CA PRO A 112 0.55 -5.26 -14.38
C PRO A 112 1.61 -4.17 -14.60
N MET A 113 2.87 -4.55 -14.61
CA MET A 113 4.00 -3.66 -14.90
C MET A 113 3.80 -2.93 -16.24
N GLY A 114 3.84 -1.59 -16.20
CA GLY A 114 3.66 -0.72 -17.37
C GLY A 114 2.20 -0.46 -17.76
N GLU A 115 1.24 -1.05 -17.06
CA GLU A 115 -0.20 -0.90 -17.30
C GLU A 115 -0.85 0.17 -16.39
N ASP A 116 -0.20 1.33 -16.24
CA ASP A 116 -0.70 2.45 -15.45
C ASP A 116 -2.08 2.92 -15.95
N ARG A 117 -2.29 2.89 -17.27
CA ARG A 117 -3.57 3.26 -17.90
C ARG A 117 -4.71 2.31 -17.50
N SER A 118 -4.43 1.03 -17.36
CA SER A 118 -5.39 0.03 -16.89
C SER A 118 -5.80 0.30 -15.46
N ALA A 119 -4.84 0.63 -14.57
CA ALA A 119 -5.13 1.03 -13.21
C ALA A 119 -6.03 2.28 -13.16
N ILE A 120 -5.73 3.30 -13.98
CA ILE A 120 -6.49 4.55 -14.06
C ILE A 120 -7.91 4.27 -14.61
N ALA A 121 -8.05 3.44 -15.64
CA ALA A 121 -9.36 3.10 -16.21
C ALA A 121 -10.26 2.40 -15.20
N VAL A 122 -9.73 1.42 -14.47
CA VAL A 122 -10.47 0.74 -13.39
C VAL A 122 -10.76 1.70 -12.25
N GLY A 123 -9.82 2.57 -11.89
CA GLY A 123 -10.04 3.62 -10.89
C GLY A 123 -11.23 4.52 -11.25
N ALA A 124 -11.31 4.97 -12.50
CA ALA A 124 -12.44 5.77 -13.00
C ALA A 124 -13.79 5.03 -12.95
N MET A 125 -13.80 3.70 -13.16
CA MET A 125 -15.00 2.88 -12.98
C MET A 125 -15.41 2.82 -11.51
N LEU A 126 -14.48 2.59 -10.60
CA LEU A 126 -14.72 2.54 -9.16
C LEU A 126 -15.21 3.88 -8.61
N GLU A 127 -14.64 4.98 -9.10
CA GLU A 127 -15.09 6.32 -8.72
C GLU A 127 -16.54 6.57 -9.06
N LYS A 128 -16.99 6.15 -10.24
CA LYS A 128 -18.40 6.23 -10.65
C LYS A 128 -19.32 5.40 -9.74
N LEU A 129 -18.87 4.22 -9.29
CA LEU A 129 -19.64 3.34 -8.41
C LEU A 129 -19.66 3.85 -6.96
N GLY A 130 -18.53 4.36 -6.47
CA GLY A 130 -18.34 4.79 -5.08
C GLY A 130 -18.74 6.25 -4.79
N GLY A 131 -19.16 7.01 -5.80
CA GLY A 131 -19.53 8.42 -5.67
C GLY A 131 -18.37 9.41 -5.70
N GLY A 132 -17.17 8.92 -6.01
CA GLY A 132 -15.98 9.75 -6.29
C GLY A 132 -15.42 10.53 -5.10
N TYR A 133 -14.55 11.47 -5.43
CA TYR A 133 -13.98 12.39 -4.45
C TYR A 133 -15.03 13.33 -3.86
N ARG A 134 -15.01 13.50 -2.54
CA ARG A 134 -15.85 14.48 -1.83
C ARG A 134 -14.93 15.46 -1.09
N VAL A 135 -15.24 16.74 -1.19
CA VAL A 135 -14.53 17.77 -0.45
C VAL A 135 -14.70 17.51 1.06
N PRO A 136 -13.59 17.45 1.84
CA PRO A 136 -13.70 17.29 3.29
C PRO A 136 -14.49 18.46 3.92
N PRO A 137 -15.34 18.21 4.92
CA PRO A 137 -16.15 19.26 5.56
C PRO A 137 -15.31 20.44 6.10
N ILE A 138 -14.12 20.16 6.60
CA ILE A 138 -13.17 21.18 7.11
C ILE A 138 -12.67 22.14 6.03
N ALA A 139 -12.72 21.74 4.76
CA ALA A 139 -12.30 22.58 3.63
C ALA A 139 -13.49 23.29 2.95
N ALA A 140 -14.71 23.00 3.38
CA ALA A 140 -15.96 23.57 2.86
C ALA A 140 -16.51 24.72 3.75
N ALA A 141 -15.81 25.06 4.85
CA ALA A 141 -16.17 26.12 5.78
C ALA A 141 -15.55 27.46 5.41
#